data_49ae51ae3be422c92a117cd06d8ed92b
#
_entry.id   49ae51ae3be422c92a117cd06d8ed92b
#
_cell.length_a   1.000
_cell.length_b   1.000
_cell.length_c   1.000
_cell.angle_alpha   90.00
_cell.angle_beta   90.00
_cell.angle_gamma   90.00
#
_symmetry.space_group_name_H-M   'P 1'
#
loop_
_entity.id
_entity.type
_entity.pdbx_description
1 polymer ?
#
loop_
_entity_poly.entity_id
_entity_poly.type
_entity_poly.pdbx_seq_one_letter_code
_entity_poly.pdbx_strand_id
1 'polypeptide(L)'
;MAYTEHLYRYQEHGGTAGAAAALGVAEHAVVKTLVMQDDRAQPLLVLMHGDREVSTKTLARQIGARSVEPCRPEVAERHTGYRVGGTSPLGTRRPLPVYVERSILQLPRVYINGGSRGFLIGIDPAALASVLDVTPIDAAKRA
;
A
#
# COMPACT_ATOMS: atom_id res chain seq x y z
N MET A 1 -13.52 -11.93 7.56
CA MET A 1 -12.46 -11.85 6.55
C MET A 1 -11.38 -12.86 6.91
N ALA A 2 -11.12 -13.81 6.01
CA ALA A 2 -10.10 -14.83 6.25
C ALA A 2 -8.72 -14.31 5.84
N TYR A 3 -7.76 -14.41 6.75
CA TYR A 3 -6.39 -13.98 6.50
C TYR A 3 -5.41 -14.77 7.36
N THR A 4 -4.13 -14.69 7.00
CA THR A 4 -3.05 -15.27 7.80
C THR A 4 -2.14 -14.17 8.32
N GLU A 5 -1.49 -14.40 9.44
CA GLU A 5 -0.57 -13.45 10.05
C GLU A 5 0.86 -13.92 9.84
N HIS A 6 1.74 -12.96 9.51
CA HIS A 6 3.16 -13.24 9.22
C HIS A 6 4.02 -12.22 9.94
N LEU A 7 4.86 -12.69 10.84
CA LEU A 7 5.83 -11.86 11.53
C LEU A 7 7.21 -12.07 10.90
N TYR A 8 7.97 -11.01 10.77
CA TYR A 8 9.34 -11.08 10.31
C TYR A 8 10.17 -10.00 11.01
N ARG A 9 11.49 -10.17 10.99
CA ARG A 9 12.38 -9.22 11.63
C ARG A 9 12.50 -7.97 10.76
N TYR A 10 11.90 -6.87 11.19
CA TYR A 10 11.96 -5.60 10.46
C TYR A 10 13.40 -5.08 10.44
N GLN A 11 13.82 -4.61 9.27
CA GLN A 11 15.11 -3.94 9.11
C GLN A 11 14.88 -2.60 8.41
N GLU A 12 15.50 -1.54 8.92
CA GLU A 12 15.46 -0.24 8.27
C GLU A 12 15.98 -0.37 6.84
N HIS A 13 15.31 0.28 5.92
CA HIS A 13 15.61 0.24 4.48
C HIS A 13 15.50 -1.15 3.84
N GLY A 14 14.98 -2.14 4.56
CA GLY A 14 14.73 -3.46 3.99
C GLY A 14 13.61 -3.46 2.98
N GLY A 15 12.57 -2.65 3.20
CA GLY A 15 11.45 -2.49 2.30
C GLY A 15 10.70 -3.78 2.02
N THR A 16 9.96 -3.80 0.92
CA THR A 16 9.20 -4.98 0.51
C THR A 16 10.10 -6.12 0.04
N ALA A 17 11.30 -5.82 -0.46
CA ALA A 17 12.26 -6.86 -0.84
C ALA A 17 12.70 -7.65 0.39
N GLY A 18 12.99 -6.97 1.51
CA GLY A 18 13.36 -7.63 2.76
C GLY A 18 12.22 -8.45 3.33
N ALA A 19 10.99 -7.93 3.30
CA ALA A 19 9.82 -8.65 3.76
C ALA A 19 9.56 -9.89 2.91
N ALA A 20 9.64 -9.78 1.59
CA ALA A 20 9.43 -10.89 0.67
C ALA A 20 10.45 -12.00 0.91
N ALA A 21 11.73 -11.65 1.07
CA ALA A 21 12.78 -12.62 1.35
C ALA A 21 12.54 -13.34 2.69
N ALA A 22 12.15 -12.59 3.71
CA ALA A 22 11.89 -13.16 5.04
C ALA A 22 10.72 -14.15 5.03
N LEU A 23 9.68 -13.87 4.25
CA LEU A 23 8.51 -14.72 4.14
C LEU A 23 8.63 -15.81 3.07
N GLY A 24 9.64 -15.75 2.22
CA GLY A 24 9.81 -16.71 1.13
C GLY A 24 8.75 -16.56 0.03
N VAL A 25 8.29 -15.33 -0.23
CA VAL A 25 7.29 -15.04 -1.26
C VAL A 25 7.85 -14.07 -2.29
N ALA A 26 7.17 -13.97 -3.44
CA ALA A 26 7.58 -13.03 -4.48
C ALA A 26 7.31 -11.59 -4.01
N GLU A 27 8.24 -10.67 -4.24
CA GLU A 27 8.05 -9.26 -3.90
C GLU A 27 6.86 -8.65 -4.62
N HIS A 28 6.54 -9.17 -5.82
CA HIS A 28 5.37 -8.73 -6.59
C HIS A 28 4.06 -8.96 -5.83
N ALA A 29 4.01 -9.95 -4.95
CA ALA A 29 2.83 -10.25 -4.12
C ALA A 29 2.85 -9.50 -2.78
N VAL A 30 3.94 -8.85 -2.42
CA VAL A 30 4.01 -8.00 -1.24
C VAL A 30 3.54 -6.61 -1.65
N VAL A 31 2.43 -6.17 -1.06
CA VAL A 31 1.78 -4.90 -1.41
C VAL A 31 2.24 -3.82 -0.43
N LYS A 32 2.75 -2.74 -0.96
CA LYS A 32 3.10 -1.57 -0.14
C LYS A 32 1.95 -0.58 -0.12
N THR A 33 1.70 -0.02 1.05
CA THR A 33 0.68 0.99 1.27
C THR A 33 1.37 2.35 1.32
N LEU A 34 1.14 3.17 0.33
CA LEU A 34 1.78 4.46 0.18
C LEU A 34 0.79 5.58 0.53
N VAL A 35 1.21 6.51 1.35
CA VAL A 35 0.41 7.68 1.70
C VAL A 35 0.87 8.83 0.80
N MET A 36 -0.05 9.33 0.00
CA MET A 36 0.24 10.42 -0.93
C MET A 36 -0.75 11.56 -0.71
N GLN A 37 -0.51 12.68 -1.36
CA GLN A 37 -1.42 13.82 -1.34
C GLN A 37 -1.53 14.41 -2.73
N ASP A 38 -2.70 14.98 -3.03
CA ASP A 38 -2.92 15.66 -4.29
C ASP A 38 -2.47 17.14 -4.20
N ASP A 39 -2.70 17.89 -5.26
CA ASP A 39 -2.32 19.31 -5.35
C ASP A 39 -3.10 20.21 -4.38
N ARG A 40 -4.16 19.68 -3.77
CA ARG A 40 -4.93 20.39 -2.74
C ARG A 40 -4.59 19.88 -1.34
N ALA A 41 -3.46 19.17 -1.20
CA ALA A 41 -3.01 18.56 0.04
C ALA A 41 -4.02 17.56 0.65
N GLN A 42 -4.92 16.98 -0.18
CA GLN A 42 -5.84 15.95 0.28
C GLN A 42 -5.13 14.61 0.28
N PRO A 43 -5.13 13.88 1.43
CA PRO A 43 -4.42 12.61 1.52
C PRO A 43 -5.17 11.50 0.81
N LEU A 44 -4.40 10.53 0.31
CA LEU A 44 -4.93 9.33 -0.33
C LEU A 44 -3.95 8.18 -0.10
N LEU A 45 -4.45 6.96 -0.20
CA LEU A 45 -3.63 5.76 -0.12
C LEU A 45 -3.52 5.12 -1.49
N VAL A 46 -2.33 4.60 -1.79
CA VAL A 46 -2.08 3.83 -3.01
C VAL A 46 -1.51 2.49 -2.61
N LEU A 47 -2.16 1.42 -3.05
CA LEU A 47 -1.67 0.05 -2.87
C LEU A 47 -0.94 -0.35 -4.14
N MET A 48 0.35 -0.66 -4.02
CA MET A 48 1.21 -0.94 -5.17
C MET A 48 2.03 -2.21 -4.90
N HIS A 49 2.34 -2.95 -5.97
CA HIS A 49 3.27 -4.08 -5.89
C HIS A 49 4.61 -3.64 -5.31
N GLY A 50 5.20 -4.48 -4.46
CA GLY A 50 6.48 -4.17 -3.85
C GLY A 50 7.60 -3.93 -4.85
N ASP A 51 7.57 -4.63 -5.98
CA ASP A 51 8.59 -4.55 -7.03
C ASP A 51 8.27 -3.50 -8.11
N ARG A 52 7.31 -2.63 -7.85
CA ARG A 52 6.92 -1.55 -8.77
C ARG A 52 6.89 -0.23 -8.03
N GLU A 53 6.97 0.85 -8.77
CA GLU A 53 6.78 2.19 -8.24
C GLU A 53 5.53 2.82 -8.84
N VAL A 54 5.01 3.83 -8.16
CA VAL A 54 3.85 4.57 -8.66
C VAL A 54 4.33 5.66 -9.62
N SER A 55 3.76 5.66 -10.83
CA SER A 55 3.87 6.81 -11.71
C SER A 55 2.91 7.88 -11.21
N THR A 56 3.42 8.87 -10.49
CA THR A 56 2.59 9.91 -9.89
C THR A 56 1.89 10.74 -10.95
N LYS A 57 2.52 10.95 -12.09
CA LYS A 57 1.93 11.66 -13.22
C LYS A 57 0.73 10.91 -13.79
N THR A 58 0.86 9.60 -13.99
CA THR A 58 -0.21 8.76 -14.49
C THR A 58 -1.35 8.68 -13.47
N LEU A 59 -1.02 8.51 -12.20
CA LEU A 59 -2.00 8.46 -11.12
C LEU A 59 -2.80 9.76 -11.07
N ALA A 60 -2.13 10.91 -11.08
CA ALA A 60 -2.81 12.21 -11.05
C ALA A 60 -3.82 12.33 -12.19
N ARG A 61 -3.43 11.90 -13.39
CA ARG A 61 -4.33 11.94 -14.55
C ARG A 61 -5.56 11.07 -14.34
N GLN A 62 -5.38 9.87 -13.79
CA GLN A 62 -6.50 8.93 -13.61
C GLN A 62 -7.47 9.35 -12.53
N ILE A 63 -7.00 10.04 -11.48
CA ILE A 63 -7.87 10.48 -10.39
C ILE A 63 -8.38 11.91 -10.55
N GLY A 64 -7.99 12.59 -11.65
CA GLY A 64 -8.46 13.94 -11.93
C GLY A 64 -7.76 15.03 -11.11
N ALA A 65 -6.56 14.77 -10.61
CA ALA A 65 -5.75 15.76 -9.89
C ALA A 65 -4.71 16.38 -10.83
N ARG A 66 -4.24 17.58 -10.49
CA ARG A 66 -3.14 18.21 -11.23
C ARG A 66 -1.81 17.52 -10.95
N SER A 67 -1.61 17.13 -9.69
CA SER A 67 -0.39 16.46 -9.28
C SER A 67 -0.66 15.58 -8.07
N VAL A 68 0.20 14.57 -7.89
CA VAL A 68 0.19 13.70 -6.72
C VAL A 68 1.64 13.53 -6.30
N GLU A 69 1.89 13.58 -5.00
CA GLU A 69 3.24 13.39 -4.45
C GLU A 69 3.16 12.59 -3.16
N PRO A 70 4.24 11.87 -2.78
CA PRO A 70 4.28 11.22 -1.48
C PRO A 70 4.18 12.24 -0.34
N CYS A 71 3.46 11.88 0.72
CA CYS A 71 3.46 12.68 1.94
C CYS A 71 4.79 12.54 2.66
N ARG A 72 5.21 13.58 3.38
CA ARG A 72 6.31 13.44 4.32
C ARG A 72 5.93 12.43 5.41
N PRO A 73 6.91 11.70 5.99
CA PRO A 73 6.60 10.70 7.01
C PRO A 73 5.73 11.21 8.15
N GLU A 74 5.99 12.39 8.70
CA GLU A 74 5.21 12.96 9.80
C GLU A 74 3.77 13.29 9.39
N VAL A 75 3.57 13.69 8.15
CA VAL A 75 2.24 13.96 7.60
C VAL A 75 1.48 12.65 7.39
N ALA A 76 2.16 11.65 6.82
CA ALA A 76 1.57 10.33 6.61
C ALA A 76 1.15 9.71 7.94
N GLU A 77 1.99 9.78 8.96
CA GLU A 77 1.69 9.23 10.28
C GLU A 77 0.51 9.94 10.94
N ARG A 78 0.42 11.25 10.74
CA ARG A 78 -0.72 12.02 11.28
C ARG A 78 -2.04 11.61 10.67
N HIS A 79 -2.07 11.35 9.35
CA HIS A 79 -3.30 10.96 8.66
C HIS A 79 -3.71 9.53 8.93
N THR A 80 -2.76 8.62 9.02
CA THR A 80 -3.05 7.17 9.12
C THR A 80 -3.06 6.66 10.55
N GLY A 81 -2.27 7.24 11.42
CA GLY A 81 -2.00 6.73 12.76
C GLY A 81 -0.95 5.63 12.79
N TYR A 82 -0.33 5.31 11.66
CA TYR A 82 0.68 4.25 11.54
C TYR A 82 2.06 4.85 11.26
N ARG A 83 3.10 4.19 11.76
CA ARG A 83 4.48 4.55 11.44
C ARG A 83 4.84 4.13 10.02
N VAL A 84 5.65 4.94 9.34
CA VAL A 84 6.20 4.56 8.04
C VAL A 84 6.93 3.22 8.16
N GLY A 85 6.67 2.30 7.22
CA GLY A 85 7.13 0.91 7.28
C GLY A 85 6.12 -0.02 7.95
N GLY A 86 5.14 0.53 8.67
CA GLY A 86 4.07 -0.22 9.30
C GLY A 86 2.68 0.32 8.95
N THR A 87 2.52 0.95 7.78
CA THR A 87 1.25 1.53 7.37
C THR A 87 0.33 0.48 6.80
N SER A 88 -0.88 0.39 7.38
CA SER A 88 -1.95 -0.46 6.87
C SER A 88 -3.04 0.40 6.22
N PRO A 89 -3.72 -0.11 5.17
CA PRO A 89 -4.88 0.58 4.64
C PRO A 89 -6.12 0.39 5.51
N LEU A 90 -6.04 -0.53 6.48
CA LEU A 90 -7.16 -0.86 7.37
C LEU A 90 -7.08 -0.01 8.63
N GLY A 91 -8.23 0.48 9.09
CA GLY A 91 -8.30 1.17 10.38
C GLY A 91 -7.49 2.46 10.45
N THR A 92 -7.35 3.20 9.38
CA THR A 92 -6.67 4.49 9.40
C THR A 92 -7.40 5.47 10.31
N ARG A 93 -6.62 6.41 10.91
CA ARG A 93 -7.16 7.38 11.88
C ARG A 93 -8.34 8.17 11.31
N ARG A 94 -8.33 8.44 10.01
CA ARG A 94 -9.42 9.11 9.31
C ARG A 94 -9.70 8.36 8.01
N PRO A 95 -10.95 8.41 7.49
CA PRO A 95 -11.25 7.79 6.20
C PRO A 95 -10.41 8.43 5.09
N LEU A 96 -9.78 7.60 4.28
CA LEU A 96 -8.94 8.02 3.16
C LEU A 96 -9.37 7.30 1.90
N PRO A 97 -9.37 7.97 0.73
CA PRO A 97 -9.55 7.25 -0.53
C PRO A 97 -8.43 6.24 -0.72
N VAL A 98 -8.78 5.04 -1.19
CA VAL A 98 -7.81 3.97 -1.42
C VAL A 98 -7.82 3.61 -2.91
N TYR A 99 -6.67 3.78 -3.54
CA TYR A 99 -6.46 3.38 -4.93
C TYR A 99 -5.58 2.15 -4.95
N VAL A 100 -5.93 1.18 -5.78
CA VAL A 100 -5.19 -0.08 -5.87
C VAL A 100 -4.76 -0.31 -7.31
N GLU A 101 -3.48 -0.67 -7.49
CA GLU A 101 -3.03 -1.09 -8.81
C GLU A 101 -3.84 -2.30 -9.25
N ARG A 102 -4.46 -2.21 -10.43
CA ARG A 102 -5.44 -3.21 -10.89
C ARG A 102 -4.89 -4.63 -10.88
N SER A 103 -3.63 -4.81 -11.27
CA SER A 103 -3.02 -6.14 -11.34
C SER A 103 -2.89 -6.82 -9.97
N ILE A 104 -2.92 -6.07 -8.87
CA ILE A 104 -2.94 -6.65 -7.52
C ILE A 104 -4.19 -7.50 -7.33
N LEU A 105 -5.33 -7.04 -7.84
CA LEU A 105 -6.61 -7.74 -7.70
C LEU A 105 -6.66 -9.06 -8.47
N GLN A 106 -5.71 -9.29 -9.37
CA GLN A 106 -5.61 -10.51 -10.17
C GLN A 106 -4.72 -11.57 -9.55
N LEU A 107 -3.99 -11.24 -8.47
CA LEU A 107 -3.12 -12.18 -7.78
C LEU A 107 -3.96 -13.14 -6.93
N PRO A 108 -3.51 -14.40 -6.76
CA PRO A 108 -4.24 -15.35 -5.91
C PRO A 108 -4.15 -14.99 -4.43
N ARG A 109 -3.07 -14.33 -4.02
CA ARG A 109 -2.84 -13.95 -2.63
C ARG A 109 -1.86 -12.79 -2.57
N VAL A 110 -2.08 -11.87 -1.65
CA VAL A 110 -1.20 -10.74 -1.41
C VAL A 110 -0.83 -10.67 0.06
N TYR A 111 0.29 -9.99 0.35
CA TYR A 111 0.80 -9.79 1.69
C TYR A 111 0.90 -8.28 1.92
N ILE A 112 0.15 -7.78 2.88
CA ILE A 112 0.03 -6.35 3.13
C ILE A 112 0.26 -6.06 4.61
N ASN A 113 0.81 -4.90 4.93
CA ASN A 113 1.13 -4.57 6.31
C ASN A 113 -0.15 -4.53 7.17
N GLY A 114 -0.06 -5.14 8.35
CA GLY A 114 -1.18 -5.24 9.29
C GLY A 114 -1.24 -4.13 10.33
N GLY A 115 -0.32 -3.14 10.28
CA GLY A 115 -0.37 -1.98 11.17
C GLY A 115 0.86 -1.79 12.04
N SER A 116 1.87 -2.65 11.93
CA SER A 116 3.14 -2.47 12.63
C SER A 116 4.29 -2.98 11.78
N ARG A 117 5.48 -2.44 12.02
CA ARG A 117 6.69 -2.90 11.34
C ARG A 117 6.93 -4.38 11.65
N GLY A 118 7.24 -5.15 10.62
CA GLY A 118 7.51 -6.58 10.78
C GLY A 118 6.25 -7.45 10.86
N PHE A 119 5.07 -6.89 10.57
CA PHE A 119 3.81 -7.62 10.63
C PHE A 119 3.04 -7.46 9.31
N LEU A 120 2.90 -8.57 8.58
CA LEU A 120 2.10 -8.61 7.35
C LEU A 120 0.91 -9.55 7.54
N ILE A 121 -0.16 -9.28 6.84
CA ILE A 121 -1.26 -10.23 6.68
C ILE A 121 -1.27 -10.75 5.25
N GLY A 122 -1.48 -12.06 5.11
CA GLY A 122 -1.70 -12.71 3.81
C GLY A 122 -3.20 -12.83 3.59
N ILE A 123 -3.69 -12.37 2.45
CA ILE A 123 -5.12 -12.26 2.20
C ILE A 123 -5.42 -12.41 0.71
N ASP A 124 -6.59 -12.94 0.39
CA ASP A 124 -7.11 -12.91 -0.96
C ASP A 124 -7.43 -11.45 -1.34
N PRO A 125 -6.95 -10.94 -2.48
CA PRO A 125 -7.26 -9.57 -2.89
C PRO A 125 -8.75 -9.27 -2.96
N ALA A 126 -9.59 -10.24 -3.33
CA ALA A 126 -11.04 -10.06 -3.35
C ALA A 126 -11.60 -9.79 -1.95
N ALA A 127 -11.05 -10.45 -0.92
CA ALA A 127 -11.44 -10.20 0.46
C ALA A 127 -11.04 -8.80 0.90
N LEU A 128 -9.85 -8.35 0.52
CA LEU A 128 -9.40 -6.99 0.82
C LEU A 128 -10.33 -5.95 0.17
N ALA A 129 -10.68 -6.15 -1.09
CA ALA A 129 -11.57 -5.25 -1.82
C ALA A 129 -13.00 -5.25 -1.26
N SER A 130 -13.41 -6.31 -0.55
CA SER A 130 -14.73 -6.37 0.06
C SER A 130 -14.85 -5.54 1.34
N VAL A 131 -13.73 -5.31 2.03
CA VAL A 131 -13.73 -4.54 3.30
C VAL A 131 -13.25 -3.11 3.11
N LEU A 132 -12.56 -2.81 2.01
CA LEU A 132 -12.11 -1.47 1.65
C LEU A 132 -12.83 -1.04 0.37
N ASP A 133 -13.26 0.20 0.36
CA ASP A 133 -13.80 0.80 -0.86
C ASP A 133 -12.61 1.25 -1.72
N VAL A 134 -12.17 0.37 -2.62
CA VAL A 134 -10.97 0.61 -3.44
C VAL A 134 -11.35 1.01 -4.86
N THR A 135 -10.53 1.90 -5.43
CA THR A 135 -10.65 2.29 -6.83
C THR A 135 -9.45 1.74 -7.59
N PRO A 136 -9.65 0.86 -8.57
CA PRO A 136 -8.54 0.34 -9.37
C PRO A 136 -7.92 1.43 -10.25
N ILE A 137 -6.60 1.39 -10.35
CA ILE A 137 -5.82 2.30 -11.20
C ILE A 137 -4.77 1.49 -11.97
N ASP A 138 -4.18 2.13 -12.96
CA ASP A 138 -3.09 1.55 -13.76
C ASP A 138 -1.94 2.56 -13.77
N ALA A 139 -1.14 2.55 -12.72
CA ALA A 139 -0.09 3.55 -12.52
C ALA A 139 1.26 2.93 -12.13
N ALA A 140 1.41 1.61 -12.30
CA ALA A 140 2.66 0.94 -11.98
C ALA A 140 3.74 1.26 -13.02
N LYS A 141 4.97 1.49 -12.54
CA LYS A 141 6.15 1.56 -13.40
C LYS A 141 7.26 0.72 -12.76
N ARG A 142 8.27 0.38 -13.53
CA ARG A 142 9.41 -0.39 -13.02
C ARG A 142 10.13 0.39 -11.94
N ALA A 143 10.44 -0.31 -10.88
CA ALA A 143 11.25 0.25 -9.81
C ALA A 143 12.70 0.45 -10.25
#